data_9aab78efd51940b78883828016c712b2
#
_entry.id   9aab78efd51940b78883828016c712b2
#
_cell.length_a   1.000
_cell.length_b   1.000
_cell.length_c   1.000
_cell.angle_alpha   90.00
_cell.angle_beta   90.00
_cell.angle_gamma   90.00
#
_symmetry.space_group_name_H-M   'P 1'
#
loop_
_entity.id
_entity.type
_entity.pdbx_description
1 polymer ?
#
loop_
_entity_poly.entity_id
_entity_poly.type
_entity_poly.pdbx_seq_one_letter_code
_entity_poly.pdbx_strand_id
1 'polypeptide(L)'
;MSKIVVNVAPVETNNFKPLIWNRIQITKSLDEICHSLTLELPVSQKDLISVHDKIEVRFYNKHITHNNGNLRVTTVLVDEITDMTDNGRKYITVLGRSPARDIIDSAWTGSAGSSDLLTTAKSIAGQFDIIVDHLPRGQNNTETVSSFEWDCESPWTKLLNAADNQGYVITSNEAGNLYLTKSGRDASFWGFYLAEGMNIKSVETTESGAEQYHEYVVLSSGVKGKAVDNRCKTKRVLTLNLSDFNLDQEKANRRAAIELYRRRKKTTKVTVSGWGLTDEQIKSFENTYEKELFYNPNFLIPVYIPYAGLDCTMMVNEVEYRAEPTSFDCTISLVNPEVYMGKEGTIHAAKKTSKSSSLEAIAKRHNITPIKITGKAVEK
;
A
#
# COMPACT_ATOMS: atom_id res chain seq x y z
N MET A 1 -4.49 6.98 25.58
CA MET A 1 -3.05 6.90 25.19
C MET A 1 -2.89 5.70 24.28
N SER A 2 -2.40 5.94 23.09
CA SER A 2 -2.15 4.90 22.09
C SER A 2 -0.90 4.08 22.47
N LYS A 3 -0.93 2.78 22.17
CA LYS A 3 0.17 1.85 22.46
C LYS A 3 0.32 0.84 21.32
N ILE A 4 1.55 0.49 20.97
CA ILE A 4 1.84 -0.60 20.06
C ILE A 4 2.21 -1.85 20.85
N VAL A 5 1.62 -2.97 20.47
CA VAL A 5 1.87 -4.28 21.04
C VAL A 5 2.38 -5.19 19.92
N VAL A 6 3.51 -5.83 20.15
CA VAL A 6 4.09 -6.83 19.26
C VAL A 6 3.97 -8.19 19.92
N ASN A 7 3.40 -9.13 19.21
CA ASN A 7 3.23 -10.49 19.71
C ASN A 7 3.86 -11.49 18.75
N VAL A 8 4.42 -12.57 19.28
CA VAL A 8 5.00 -13.68 18.50
C VAL A 8 4.31 -14.98 18.86
N ALA A 9 4.12 -15.86 17.88
CA ALA A 9 3.68 -17.24 18.05
C ALA A 9 4.36 -18.14 17.02
N PRO A 10 4.60 -19.43 17.33
CA PRO A 10 4.96 -20.41 16.31
C PRO A 10 3.91 -20.40 15.18
N VAL A 11 4.34 -20.59 13.92
CA VAL A 11 3.46 -20.48 12.75
C VAL A 11 2.24 -21.40 12.83
N GLU A 12 2.39 -22.56 13.42
CA GLU A 12 1.37 -23.61 13.55
C GLU A 12 0.33 -23.29 14.64
N THR A 13 0.58 -22.29 15.47
CA THR A 13 -0.27 -21.96 16.62
C THR A 13 -0.73 -20.52 16.61
N ASN A 14 -1.75 -20.22 17.40
CA ASN A 14 -2.19 -18.86 17.69
C ASN A 14 -1.90 -18.47 19.15
N ASN A 15 -0.94 -19.16 19.80
CA ASN A 15 -0.58 -18.86 21.19
C ASN A 15 0.44 -17.71 21.23
N PHE A 16 -0.06 -16.51 21.05
CA PHE A 16 0.75 -15.30 20.97
C PHE A 16 1.33 -14.90 22.33
N LYS A 17 2.63 -14.64 22.37
CA LYS A 17 3.35 -14.07 23.51
C LYS A 17 3.81 -12.65 23.17
N PRO A 18 3.71 -11.70 24.11
CA PRO A 18 4.18 -10.34 23.88
C PRO A 18 5.69 -10.26 23.81
N LEU A 19 6.20 -9.41 22.90
CA LEU A 19 7.62 -9.07 22.79
C LEU A 19 7.86 -7.64 23.31
N ILE A 20 9.02 -7.47 23.94
CA ILE A 20 9.58 -6.14 24.21
C ILE A 20 10.36 -5.72 22.97
N TRP A 21 10.17 -4.50 22.51
CA TRP A 21 10.78 -3.99 21.29
C TRP A 21 11.39 -2.60 21.48
N ASN A 22 12.41 -2.27 20.68
CA ASN A 22 13.09 -0.98 20.64
C ASN A 22 12.66 -0.12 19.47
N ARG A 23 12.52 -0.74 18.27
CA ARG A 23 12.12 -0.04 17.04
C ARG A 23 11.27 -0.95 16.18
N ILE A 24 10.29 -0.36 15.52
CA ILE A 24 9.40 -1.02 14.55
C ILE A 24 9.39 -0.18 13.29
N GLN A 25 9.52 -0.84 12.16
CA GLN A 25 9.24 -0.27 10.85
C GLN A 25 8.37 -1.25 10.05
N ILE A 26 7.23 -0.78 9.57
CA ILE A 26 6.30 -1.57 8.75
C ILE A 26 6.08 -0.83 7.46
N THR A 27 6.26 -1.51 6.33
CA THR A 27 5.96 -0.95 5.01
C THR A 27 4.80 -1.70 4.38
N LYS A 28 3.86 -0.95 3.82
CA LYS A 28 2.75 -1.44 3.02
C LYS A 28 2.71 -0.67 1.70
N SER A 29 2.58 -1.36 0.58
CA SER A 29 2.62 -0.74 -0.75
C SER A 29 1.56 -1.33 -1.69
N LEU A 30 1.17 -0.56 -2.71
CA LEU A 30 0.39 -1.08 -3.84
C LEU A 30 1.28 -1.73 -4.90
N ASP A 31 2.56 -1.40 -4.91
CA ASP A 31 3.53 -1.96 -5.86
C ASP A 31 4.04 -3.34 -5.39
N GLU A 32 3.84 -3.68 -4.10
CA GLU A 32 4.31 -4.93 -3.50
C GLU A 32 3.16 -5.69 -2.85
N ILE A 33 3.13 -7.00 -3.08
CA ILE A 33 2.10 -7.86 -2.50
C ILE A 33 2.28 -8.02 -0.98
N CYS A 34 3.53 -8.07 -0.50
CA CYS A 34 3.82 -8.32 0.90
C CYS A 34 3.93 -7.02 1.69
N HIS A 35 3.33 -7.01 2.87
CA HIS A 35 3.79 -6.10 3.92
C HIS A 35 5.16 -6.55 4.40
N SER A 36 6.06 -5.63 4.70
CA SER A 36 7.35 -5.92 5.33
C SER A 36 7.40 -5.36 6.75
N LEU A 37 8.12 -6.06 7.61
CA LEU A 37 8.40 -5.66 8.99
C LEU A 37 9.91 -5.70 9.23
N THR A 38 10.46 -4.64 9.79
CA THR A 38 11.76 -4.62 10.45
C THR A 38 11.54 -4.33 11.94
N LEU A 39 12.01 -5.20 12.80
CA LEU A 39 11.81 -5.13 14.23
C LEU A 39 13.15 -5.21 14.95
N GLU A 40 13.46 -4.24 15.81
CA GLU A 40 14.62 -4.27 16.69
C GLU A 40 14.19 -4.67 18.10
N LEU A 41 14.81 -5.73 18.64
CA LEU A 41 14.52 -6.28 19.96
C LEU A 41 15.76 -6.23 20.86
N PRO A 42 15.58 -6.10 22.20
CA PRO A 42 16.64 -6.39 23.16
C PRO A 42 17.09 -7.86 23.04
N VAL A 43 18.38 -8.13 23.30
CA VAL A 43 18.94 -9.50 23.27
C VAL A 43 18.18 -10.47 24.18
N SER A 44 17.59 -9.97 25.28
CA SER A 44 16.79 -10.77 26.21
C SER A 44 15.53 -11.39 25.59
N GLN A 45 15.15 -10.98 24.40
CA GLN A 45 13.99 -11.53 23.66
C GLN A 45 14.40 -12.64 22.66
N LYS A 46 15.69 -12.93 22.53
CA LYS A 46 16.22 -13.85 21.52
C LYS A 46 15.58 -15.25 21.57
N ASP A 47 15.43 -15.79 22.77
CA ASP A 47 14.90 -17.15 22.97
C ASP A 47 13.36 -17.24 22.79
N LEU A 48 12.68 -16.11 22.56
CA LEU A 48 11.24 -16.06 22.37
C LEU A 48 10.83 -16.08 20.89
N ILE A 49 11.79 -15.98 19.98
CA ILE A 49 11.53 -15.85 18.55
C ILE A 49 12.45 -16.73 17.73
N SER A 50 11.87 -17.35 16.70
CA SER A 50 12.57 -18.20 15.75
C SER A 50 12.21 -17.82 14.31
N VAL A 51 13.05 -18.22 13.35
CA VAL A 51 12.72 -18.09 11.92
C VAL A 51 11.44 -18.88 11.64
N HIS A 52 10.58 -18.33 10.78
CA HIS A 52 9.23 -18.77 10.43
C HIS A 52 8.15 -18.51 11.49
N ASP A 53 8.47 -18.03 12.68
CA ASP A 53 7.45 -17.61 13.63
C ASP A 53 6.56 -16.52 13.06
N LYS A 54 5.31 -16.48 13.53
CA LYS A 54 4.32 -15.48 13.18
C LYS A 54 4.41 -14.28 14.13
N ILE A 55 4.54 -13.07 13.59
CA ILE A 55 4.49 -11.83 14.36
C ILE A 55 3.22 -11.08 14.01
N GLU A 56 2.47 -10.68 15.02
CA GLU A 56 1.39 -9.70 14.90
C GLU A 56 1.80 -8.38 15.52
N VAL A 57 1.67 -7.30 14.77
CA VAL A 57 1.76 -5.93 15.29
C VAL A 57 0.35 -5.38 15.46
N ARG A 58 0.05 -4.93 16.66
CA ARG A 58 -1.26 -4.39 17.04
C ARG A 58 -1.13 -2.99 17.60
N PHE A 59 -2.13 -2.17 17.31
CA PHE A 59 -2.28 -0.83 17.85
C PHE A 59 -3.43 -0.85 18.86
N TYR A 60 -3.16 -0.41 20.07
CA TYR A 60 -4.15 -0.27 21.11
C TYR A 60 -4.50 1.19 21.35
N ASN A 61 -5.78 1.50 21.38
CA ASN A 61 -6.29 2.80 21.80
C ASN A 61 -7.61 2.62 22.58
N LYS A 62 -7.66 3.15 23.80
CA LYS A 62 -8.82 3.02 24.71
C LYS A 62 -10.11 3.68 24.19
N HIS A 63 -10.03 4.55 23.19
CA HIS A 63 -11.17 5.24 22.60
C HIS A 63 -11.79 4.49 21.43
N ILE A 64 -11.18 3.41 21.00
CA ILE A 64 -11.72 2.50 19.98
C ILE A 64 -12.61 1.50 20.70
N THR A 65 -13.89 1.47 20.35
CA THR A 65 -14.88 0.58 20.97
C THR A 65 -14.85 -0.83 20.39
N HIS A 66 -14.43 -0.96 19.15
CA HIS A 66 -14.36 -2.23 18.45
C HIS A 66 -13.12 -3.04 18.88
N ASN A 67 -13.21 -4.37 18.95
CA ASN A 67 -12.14 -5.29 19.38
C ASN A 67 -11.42 -4.88 20.69
N ASN A 68 -12.16 -4.29 21.64
CA ASN A 68 -11.59 -3.78 22.90
C ASN A 68 -10.42 -2.82 22.68
N GLY A 69 -10.47 -2.01 21.62
CA GLY A 69 -9.43 -1.05 21.27
C GLY A 69 -8.15 -1.63 20.68
N ASN A 70 -8.13 -2.90 20.33
CA ASN A 70 -6.93 -3.62 19.91
C ASN A 70 -7.01 -3.97 18.42
N LEU A 71 -6.41 -3.13 17.57
CA LEU A 71 -6.45 -3.25 16.12
C LEU A 71 -5.18 -3.91 15.59
N ARG A 72 -5.34 -4.85 14.66
CA ARG A 72 -4.22 -5.44 13.94
C ARG A 72 -3.72 -4.47 12.88
N VAL A 73 -2.41 -4.20 12.89
CA VAL A 73 -1.74 -3.38 11.88
C VAL A 73 -1.18 -4.25 10.76
N THR A 74 -0.49 -5.33 11.14
CA THR A 74 0.03 -6.31 10.19
C THR A 74 0.28 -7.65 10.85
N THR A 75 0.31 -8.70 10.02
CA THR A 75 0.78 -10.05 10.37
C THR A 75 1.88 -10.43 9.39
N VAL A 76 3.01 -10.87 9.90
CA VAL A 76 4.16 -11.30 9.10
C VAL A 76 4.72 -12.61 9.63
N LEU A 77 5.44 -13.33 8.78
CA LEU A 77 6.28 -14.46 9.13
C LEU A 77 7.74 -14.00 9.16
N VAL A 78 8.50 -14.48 10.13
CA VAL A 78 9.92 -14.14 10.28
C VAL A 78 10.71 -14.76 9.13
N ASP A 79 11.42 -13.92 8.38
CA ASP A 79 12.36 -14.33 7.32
C ASP A 79 13.78 -14.49 7.86
N GLU A 80 14.21 -13.53 8.68
CA GLU A 80 15.61 -13.44 9.12
C GLU A 80 15.70 -12.88 10.54
N ILE A 81 16.66 -13.41 11.30
CA ILE A 81 17.04 -12.89 12.62
C ILE A 81 18.54 -12.66 12.61
N THR A 82 18.96 -11.43 12.85
CA THR A 82 20.37 -11.03 12.86
C THR A 82 20.78 -10.51 14.25
N ASP A 83 21.82 -11.07 14.84
CA ASP A 83 22.46 -10.54 16.04
C ASP A 83 23.34 -9.34 15.69
N MET A 84 23.05 -8.21 16.29
CA MET A 84 23.77 -6.96 16.04
C MET A 84 24.58 -6.50 17.25
N THR A 85 25.77 -5.98 16.98
CA THR A 85 26.56 -5.27 17.97
C THR A 85 27.05 -3.97 17.34
N ASP A 86 26.61 -2.86 17.89
CA ASP A 86 26.99 -1.52 17.43
C ASP A 86 27.41 -0.66 18.63
N ASN A 87 28.65 -0.16 18.60
CA ASN A 87 29.23 0.68 19.67
C ASN A 87 29.01 0.12 21.10
N GLY A 88 29.11 -1.22 21.24
CA GLY A 88 28.90 -1.92 22.51
C GLY A 88 27.44 -2.18 22.87
N ARG A 89 26.47 -1.64 22.14
CA ARG A 89 25.05 -1.97 22.27
C ARG A 89 24.77 -3.26 21.51
N LYS A 90 24.15 -4.22 22.20
CA LYS A 90 23.74 -5.50 21.61
C LYS A 90 22.22 -5.52 21.44
N TYR A 91 21.74 -5.91 20.28
CA TYR A 91 20.33 -6.07 19.96
C TYR A 91 20.14 -7.10 18.85
N ILE A 92 18.91 -7.50 18.60
CA ILE A 92 18.53 -8.38 17.49
C ILE A 92 17.68 -7.58 16.49
N THR A 93 17.97 -7.77 15.22
CA THR A 93 17.11 -7.29 14.12
C THR A 93 16.36 -8.48 13.54
N VAL A 94 15.06 -8.34 13.43
CA VAL A 94 14.15 -9.34 12.86
C VAL A 94 13.52 -8.75 11.60
N LEU A 95 13.66 -9.46 10.49
CA LEU A 95 12.97 -9.13 9.23
C LEU A 95 11.85 -10.13 9.00
N GLY A 96 10.72 -9.65 8.51
CA GLY A 96 9.58 -10.50 8.19
C GLY A 96 8.72 -9.90 7.09
N ARG A 97 8.02 -10.78 6.36
CA ARG A 97 7.07 -10.42 5.32
C ARG A 97 5.71 -11.10 5.57
N SER A 98 4.64 -10.51 5.03
CA SER A 98 3.31 -11.14 5.13
C SER A 98 3.30 -12.52 4.47
N PRO A 99 2.37 -13.44 4.88
CA PRO A 99 2.32 -14.82 4.36
C PRO A 99 2.29 -14.95 2.84
N ALA A 100 1.86 -13.91 2.12
CA ALA A 100 1.91 -13.85 0.66
C ALA A 100 3.32 -14.07 0.06
N ARG A 101 4.39 -13.95 0.87
CA ARG A 101 5.76 -14.28 0.47
C ARG A 101 5.90 -15.69 -0.06
N ASP A 102 5.15 -16.64 0.51
CA ASP A 102 5.25 -18.05 0.14
C ASP A 102 4.83 -18.30 -1.31
N ILE A 103 3.91 -17.48 -1.86
CA ILE A 103 3.53 -17.51 -3.27
C ILE A 103 4.66 -16.98 -4.16
N ILE A 104 5.34 -15.90 -3.71
CA ILE A 104 6.40 -15.26 -4.49
C ILE A 104 7.65 -16.12 -4.53
N ASP A 105 8.03 -16.66 -3.38
CA ASP A 105 9.30 -17.35 -3.19
C ASP A 105 9.23 -18.83 -3.61
N SER A 106 8.03 -19.36 -3.83
CA SER A 106 7.85 -20.74 -4.31
C SER A 106 7.97 -20.83 -5.81
N ALA A 107 8.69 -21.84 -6.26
CA ALA A 107 8.82 -22.18 -7.68
C ALA A 107 8.42 -23.64 -7.90
N TRP A 108 7.40 -23.85 -8.74
CA TRP A 108 6.90 -25.18 -9.06
C TRP A 108 6.28 -25.24 -10.44
N THR A 109 5.96 -26.43 -10.91
CA THR A 109 5.25 -26.62 -12.18
C THR A 109 3.75 -26.76 -11.92
N GLY A 110 2.96 -25.97 -12.63
CA GLY A 110 1.51 -25.97 -12.45
C GLY A 110 0.77 -25.27 -13.57
N SER A 111 -0.53 -25.22 -13.44
CA SER A 111 -1.41 -24.56 -14.40
C SER A 111 -2.63 -23.95 -13.72
N ALA A 112 -3.16 -22.89 -14.32
CA ALA A 112 -4.46 -22.33 -14.00
C ALA A 112 -5.38 -22.52 -15.22
N GLY A 113 -6.54 -23.11 -15.01
CA GLY A 113 -7.57 -23.22 -16.05
C GLY A 113 -8.20 -21.86 -16.34
N SER A 114 -8.93 -21.76 -17.47
CA SER A 114 -9.68 -20.55 -17.78
C SER A 114 -10.79 -20.34 -16.75
N SER A 115 -10.68 -19.24 -16.00
CA SER A 115 -11.66 -18.83 -14.98
C SER A 115 -11.60 -17.31 -14.77
N ASP A 116 -12.47 -16.75 -13.96
CA ASP A 116 -12.35 -15.33 -13.59
C ASP A 116 -11.11 -15.09 -12.71
N LEU A 117 -10.61 -13.85 -12.71
CA LEU A 117 -9.39 -13.49 -12.01
C LEU A 117 -9.43 -13.82 -10.51
N LEU A 118 -10.57 -13.61 -9.85
CA LEU A 118 -10.71 -13.86 -8.42
C LEU A 118 -10.63 -15.37 -8.13
N THR A 119 -11.28 -16.20 -8.93
CA THR A 119 -11.22 -17.66 -8.83
C THR A 119 -9.81 -18.17 -9.09
N THR A 120 -9.12 -17.63 -10.11
CA THR A 120 -7.72 -17.95 -10.40
C THR A 120 -6.81 -17.60 -9.22
N ALA A 121 -6.95 -16.38 -8.66
CA ALA A 121 -6.19 -15.97 -7.50
C ALA A 121 -6.44 -16.85 -6.28
N LYS A 122 -7.70 -17.21 -6.00
CA LYS A 122 -8.06 -18.15 -4.92
C LYS A 122 -7.47 -19.54 -5.10
N SER A 123 -7.45 -20.06 -6.32
CA SER A 123 -6.87 -21.36 -6.62
C SER A 123 -5.37 -21.42 -6.37
N ILE A 124 -4.64 -20.36 -6.74
CA ILE A 124 -3.20 -20.27 -6.52
C ILE A 124 -2.89 -20.04 -5.03
N ALA A 125 -3.51 -19.05 -4.40
CA ALA A 125 -3.26 -18.69 -3.01
C ALA A 125 -3.71 -19.78 -2.01
N GLY A 126 -4.77 -20.53 -2.34
CA GLY A 126 -5.27 -21.60 -1.50
C GLY A 126 -4.30 -22.79 -1.33
N GLN A 127 -3.29 -22.93 -2.21
CA GLN A 127 -2.23 -23.93 -2.06
C GLN A 127 -1.28 -23.59 -0.88
N PHE A 128 -1.34 -22.35 -0.39
CA PHE A 128 -0.55 -21.82 0.72
C PHE A 128 -1.42 -21.45 1.92
N ASP A 129 -2.67 -21.93 1.98
CA ASP A 129 -3.64 -21.55 3.02
C ASP A 129 -3.91 -20.04 3.12
N ILE A 130 -3.66 -19.31 2.03
CA ILE A 130 -3.87 -17.87 1.95
C ILE A 130 -5.26 -17.59 1.36
N ILE A 131 -6.05 -16.82 2.11
CA ILE A 131 -7.37 -16.37 1.68
C ILE A 131 -7.22 -15.21 0.71
N VAL A 132 -8.07 -15.14 -0.32
CA VAL A 132 -8.17 -13.99 -1.21
C VAL A 132 -9.49 -13.28 -0.96
N ASP A 133 -9.39 -12.06 -0.44
CA ASP A 133 -10.52 -11.15 -0.23
C ASP A 133 -10.69 -10.21 -1.40
N HIS A 134 -11.92 -9.84 -1.69
CA HIS A 134 -12.27 -8.84 -2.68
C HIS A 134 -13.10 -7.73 -2.01
N LEU A 135 -12.77 -6.47 -2.25
CA LEU A 135 -13.59 -5.36 -1.74
C LEU A 135 -14.92 -5.26 -2.49
N PRO A 136 -16.03 -5.27 -1.78
CA PRO A 136 -17.35 -5.21 -2.36
C PRO A 136 -17.82 -3.76 -2.58
N ARG A 137 -17.13 -2.94 -3.36
CA ARG A 137 -17.71 -1.65 -3.80
C ARG A 137 -18.06 -1.70 -5.28
N GLY A 138 -19.21 -2.31 -5.56
CA GLY A 138 -19.90 -2.19 -6.84
C GLY A 138 -19.27 -2.97 -8.00
N GLN A 139 -19.80 -4.13 -8.30
CA GLN A 139 -19.48 -5.07 -9.38
C GLN A 139 -18.28 -5.99 -9.12
N ASN A 140 -18.59 -7.15 -8.59
CA ASN A 140 -17.67 -8.27 -8.37
C ASN A 140 -17.32 -9.05 -9.66
N ASN A 141 -17.45 -8.45 -10.84
CA ASN A 141 -17.21 -9.15 -12.10
C ASN A 141 -15.77 -8.89 -12.54
N THR A 142 -14.87 -9.79 -12.14
CA THR A 142 -13.58 -9.91 -12.79
C THR A 142 -13.78 -10.59 -14.15
N GLU A 143 -13.01 -10.13 -15.16
CA GLU A 143 -13.06 -10.76 -16.49
C GLU A 143 -12.38 -12.13 -16.44
N THR A 144 -12.75 -12.98 -17.41
CA THR A 144 -12.11 -14.28 -17.59
C THR A 144 -10.64 -14.10 -17.95
N VAL A 145 -9.80 -14.83 -17.24
CA VAL A 145 -8.38 -15.02 -17.54
C VAL A 145 -8.24 -16.28 -18.37
N SER A 146 -7.49 -16.23 -19.47
CA SER A 146 -7.15 -17.42 -20.25
C SER A 146 -6.34 -18.39 -19.40
N SER A 147 -6.43 -19.68 -19.69
CA SER A 147 -5.55 -20.67 -19.06
C SER A 147 -4.08 -20.32 -19.31
N PHE A 148 -3.28 -20.50 -18.30
CA PHE A 148 -1.82 -20.35 -18.39
C PHE A 148 -1.11 -21.41 -17.58
N GLU A 149 0.13 -21.68 -17.94
CA GLU A 149 1.00 -22.65 -17.29
C GLU A 149 2.24 -21.92 -16.76
N TRP A 150 2.87 -22.50 -15.76
CA TRP A 150 4.18 -22.09 -15.27
C TRP A 150 5.02 -23.34 -15.02
N ASP A 151 6.33 -23.24 -15.28
CA ASP A 151 7.25 -24.35 -15.15
C ASP A 151 8.49 -23.93 -14.36
N CYS A 152 8.67 -24.55 -13.18
CA CYS A 152 9.77 -24.24 -12.26
C CYS A 152 9.91 -22.75 -11.93
N GLU A 153 8.81 -22.02 -11.91
CA GLU A 153 8.73 -20.59 -11.60
C GLU A 153 7.58 -20.29 -10.65
N SER A 154 7.56 -19.07 -10.09
CA SER A 154 6.43 -18.62 -9.31
C SER A 154 5.27 -18.20 -10.21
N PRO A 155 4.02 -18.64 -9.95
CA PRO A 155 2.85 -18.20 -10.68
C PRO A 155 2.53 -16.72 -10.43
N TRP A 156 3.20 -16.10 -9.48
CA TRP A 156 2.94 -14.71 -9.09
C TRP A 156 3.03 -13.73 -10.25
N THR A 157 4.08 -13.81 -11.07
CA THR A 157 4.26 -12.93 -12.23
C THR A 157 3.10 -13.02 -13.22
N LYS A 158 2.60 -14.23 -13.47
CA LYS A 158 1.45 -14.44 -14.37
C LYS A 158 0.15 -13.93 -13.75
N LEU A 159 -0.07 -14.20 -12.47
CA LEU A 159 -1.23 -13.68 -11.75
C LEU A 159 -1.25 -12.14 -11.70
N LEU A 160 -0.09 -11.52 -11.46
CA LEU A 160 0.06 -10.07 -11.48
C LEU A 160 -0.26 -9.49 -12.87
N ASN A 161 0.28 -10.08 -13.94
CA ASN A 161 -0.05 -9.67 -15.30
C ASN A 161 -1.54 -9.82 -15.62
N ALA A 162 -2.18 -10.89 -15.17
CA ALA A 162 -3.62 -11.10 -15.33
C ALA A 162 -4.43 -10.00 -14.61
N ALA A 163 -4.03 -9.63 -13.40
CA ALA A 163 -4.65 -8.55 -12.63
C ALA A 163 -4.45 -7.19 -13.32
N ASP A 164 -3.23 -6.89 -13.74
CA ASP A 164 -2.89 -5.64 -14.43
C ASP A 164 -3.63 -5.46 -15.75
N ASN A 165 -3.82 -6.55 -16.52
CA ASN A 165 -4.59 -6.53 -17.77
C ASN A 165 -6.04 -6.08 -17.56
N GLN A 166 -6.57 -6.32 -16.36
CA GLN A 166 -7.92 -5.94 -15.96
C GLN A 166 -7.97 -4.67 -15.10
N GLY A 167 -6.81 -4.04 -14.82
CA GLY A 167 -6.68 -2.86 -13.96
C GLY A 167 -6.95 -3.14 -12.49
N TYR A 168 -6.68 -4.37 -12.03
CA TYR A 168 -6.69 -4.73 -10.61
C TYR A 168 -5.29 -4.61 -10.00
N VAL A 169 -5.28 -4.41 -8.69
CA VAL A 169 -4.10 -4.45 -7.84
C VAL A 169 -4.29 -5.59 -6.84
N ILE A 170 -3.25 -6.37 -6.60
CA ILE A 170 -3.22 -7.40 -5.57
C ILE A 170 -2.22 -7.00 -4.50
N THR A 171 -2.65 -6.94 -3.26
CA THR A 171 -1.82 -6.59 -2.10
C THR A 171 -2.22 -7.45 -0.89
N SER A 172 -1.53 -7.32 0.24
CA SER A 172 -1.91 -7.99 1.48
C SER A 172 -2.81 -7.13 2.34
N ASN A 173 -3.68 -7.76 3.14
CA ASN A 173 -4.42 -7.11 4.21
C ASN A 173 -3.68 -7.25 5.56
N GLU A 174 -4.24 -6.71 6.63
CA GLU A 174 -3.64 -6.71 7.98
C GLU A 174 -3.49 -8.13 8.58
N ALA A 175 -4.28 -9.09 8.11
CA ALA A 175 -4.18 -10.49 8.51
C ALA A 175 -3.12 -11.27 7.71
N GLY A 176 -2.55 -10.67 6.66
CA GLY A 176 -1.62 -11.31 5.76
C GLY A 176 -2.28 -12.07 4.60
N ASN A 177 -3.60 -11.98 4.47
CA ASN A 177 -4.35 -12.52 3.35
C ASN A 177 -4.19 -11.63 2.10
N LEU A 178 -4.38 -12.20 0.92
CA LEU A 178 -4.41 -11.43 -0.32
C LEU A 178 -5.70 -10.63 -0.45
N TYR A 179 -5.55 -9.48 -1.08
CA TYR A 179 -6.61 -8.53 -1.26
C TYR A 179 -6.62 -7.99 -2.68
N LEU A 180 -7.70 -8.29 -3.41
CA LEU A 180 -7.87 -7.88 -4.79
C LEU A 180 -8.73 -6.62 -4.85
N THR A 181 -8.19 -5.52 -5.37
CA THR A 181 -8.85 -4.21 -5.41
C THR A 181 -8.62 -3.48 -6.72
N LYS A 182 -9.46 -2.50 -7.03
CA LYS A 182 -9.22 -1.54 -8.12
C LYS A 182 -8.71 -0.22 -7.55
N SER A 183 -7.56 0.20 -8.05
CA SER A 183 -7.01 1.50 -7.69
C SER A 183 -7.92 2.66 -8.13
N GLY A 184 -8.03 3.65 -7.27
CA GLY A 184 -8.83 4.86 -7.52
C GLY A 184 -10.34 4.65 -7.55
N ARG A 185 -10.85 3.43 -7.69
CA ARG A 185 -12.27 3.11 -7.72
C ARG A 185 -12.79 2.65 -6.35
N ASP A 186 -11.98 1.83 -5.67
CA ASP A 186 -12.27 1.32 -4.33
C ASP A 186 -11.55 2.14 -3.26
N ALA A 187 -11.02 3.29 -3.65
CA ALA A 187 -10.30 4.17 -2.75
C ALA A 187 -11.24 4.85 -1.77
N SER A 188 -10.83 4.89 -0.53
CA SER A 188 -11.58 5.48 0.57
C SER A 188 -11.20 6.95 0.80
N PHE A 189 -12.20 7.81 1.00
CA PHE A 189 -12.04 9.17 1.50
C PHE A 189 -12.44 9.18 2.96
N TRP A 190 -11.49 9.25 3.87
CA TRP A 190 -11.82 9.24 5.29
C TRP A 190 -11.00 10.27 6.04
N GLY A 191 -11.60 11.35 6.47
CA GLY A 191 -11.12 12.25 7.52
C GLY A 191 -9.64 12.66 7.49
N PHE A 192 -8.84 12.01 6.62
CA PHE A 192 -7.43 12.28 6.42
C PHE A 192 -7.27 13.42 5.43
N TYR A 193 -6.37 14.32 5.76
CA TYR A 193 -5.86 15.35 4.85
C TYR A 193 -4.41 15.60 5.18
N LEU A 194 -3.67 16.12 4.21
CA LEU A 194 -2.27 16.51 4.38
C LEU A 194 -2.13 17.98 4.00
N ALA A 195 -1.74 18.82 4.96
CA ALA A 195 -1.60 20.25 4.74
C ALA A 195 -0.30 20.76 5.33
N GLU A 196 0.46 21.49 4.51
CA GLU A 196 1.68 22.18 4.92
C GLU A 196 1.37 23.18 6.03
N GLY A 197 2.20 23.21 7.08
CA GLY A 197 2.00 24.04 8.25
C GLY A 197 0.98 23.51 9.29
N MET A 198 0.39 22.31 9.07
CA MET A 198 -0.56 21.71 10.01
C MET A 198 -0.10 20.35 10.56
N ASN A 199 -0.09 19.34 9.72
CA ASN A 199 0.17 17.95 10.13
C ASN A 199 1.35 17.30 9.40
N ILE A 200 2.06 18.08 8.58
CA ILE A 200 3.22 17.62 7.83
C ILE A 200 4.50 18.02 8.56
N LYS A 201 5.39 17.04 8.79
CA LYS A 201 6.74 17.25 9.32
C LYS A 201 7.75 17.56 8.23
N SER A 202 7.69 16.79 7.14
CA SER A 202 8.60 16.95 6.01
C SER A 202 7.93 16.52 4.71
N VAL A 203 8.41 17.10 3.61
CA VAL A 203 7.97 16.78 2.25
C VAL A 203 9.18 16.55 1.37
N GLU A 204 9.18 15.47 0.62
CA GLU A 204 10.15 15.17 -0.42
C GLU A 204 9.39 14.86 -1.70
N THR A 205 9.71 15.52 -2.80
CA THR A 205 9.11 15.24 -4.10
C THR A 205 10.16 14.75 -5.08
N THR A 206 9.94 13.57 -5.64
CA THR A 206 10.85 12.94 -6.59
C THR A 206 10.16 12.74 -7.94
N GLU A 207 10.78 13.21 -9.00
CA GLU A 207 10.42 12.92 -10.38
C GLU A 207 11.63 12.26 -11.06
N SER A 208 11.46 11.00 -11.49
CA SER A 208 12.53 10.22 -12.12
C SER A 208 12.22 9.94 -13.58
N GLY A 209 13.18 10.23 -14.47
CA GLY A 209 13.13 9.82 -15.87
C GLY A 209 13.86 8.48 -16.15
N ALA A 210 14.42 7.84 -15.13
CA ALA A 210 15.27 6.64 -15.32
C ALA A 210 14.52 5.49 -16.00
N GLU A 211 13.26 5.29 -15.64
CA GLU A 211 12.40 4.23 -16.19
C GLU A 211 11.32 4.75 -17.15
N GLN A 212 11.44 5.99 -17.63
CA GLN A 212 10.52 6.51 -18.64
C GLN A 212 10.94 6.11 -20.04
N TYR A 213 9.95 5.73 -20.84
CA TYR A 213 10.10 5.31 -22.23
C TYR A 213 9.23 6.19 -23.11
N HIS A 214 9.68 6.41 -24.36
CA HIS A 214 8.88 7.15 -25.35
C HIS A 214 7.72 6.29 -25.87
N GLU A 215 7.97 4.99 -26.04
CA GLU A 215 6.99 4.06 -26.60
C GLU A 215 6.87 2.84 -25.69
N TYR A 216 5.61 2.44 -25.45
CA TYR A 216 5.25 1.24 -24.69
C TYR A 216 4.49 0.31 -25.61
N VAL A 217 4.96 -0.90 -25.77
CA VAL A 217 4.43 -1.91 -26.67
C VAL A 217 4.03 -3.13 -25.87
N VAL A 218 2.84 -3.64 -26.12
CA VAL A 218 2.34 -4.90 -25.56
C VAL A 218 2.10 -5.87 -26.72
N LEU A 219 2.77 -7.00 -26.66
CA LEU A 219 2.59 -8.10 -27.61
C LEU A 219 1.74 -9.18 -26.97
N SER A 220 0.67 -9.59 -27.62
CA SER A 220 -0.19 -10.69 -27.25
C SER A 220 -0.58 -11.46 -28.53
N SER A 221 -1.04 -12.68 -28.42
CA SER A 221 -1.39 -13.61 -29.52
C SER A 221 -1.93 -12.93 -30.81
N GLY A 222 -1.03 -12.47 -31.68
CA GLY A 222 -1.36 -11.78 -32.95
C GLY A 222 -1.80 -10.31 -32.82
N VAL A 223 -1.77 -9.73 -31.61
CA VAL A 223 -2.18 -8.34 -31.33
C VAL A 223 -0.98 -7.55 -30.82
N LYS A 224 -0.91 -6.28 -31.25
CA LYS A 224 0.11 -5.33 -30.79
C LYS A 224 -0.56 -4.07 -30.24
N GLY A 225 -0.57 -3.93 -28.90
CA GLY A 225 -0.98 -2.70 -28.23
C GLY A 225 0.15 -1.69 -28.17
N LYS A 226 -0.20 -0.41 -28.18
CA LYS A 226 0.78 0.70 -28.15
C LYS A 226 0.27 1.89 -27.36
N ALA A 227 1.21 2.49 -26.59
CA ALA A 227 1.04 3.82 -26.01
C ALA A 227 2.32 4.65 -26.23
N VAL A 228 2.17 5.97 -26.41
CA VAL A 228 3.30 6.87 -26.68
C VAL A 228 3.31 7.99 -25.65
N ASP A 229 4.45 8.20 -25.02
CA ASP A 229 4.70 9.32 -24.13
C ASP A 229 5.38 10.47 -24.85
N ASN A 230 4.62 11.45 -25.31
CA ASN A 230 5.15 12.64 -25.98
C ASN A 230 5.92 13.58 -25.04
N ARG A 231 5.86 13.38 -23.71
CA ARG A 231 6.66 14.15 -22.74
C ARG A 231 8.08 13.58 -22.59
N CYS A 232 8.23 12.27 -22.85
CA CYS A 232 9.52 11.60 -22.81
C CYS A 232 10.33 11.94 -24.04
N LYS A 233 11.48 12.63 -23.83
CA LYS A 233 12.36 13.07 -24.92
C LYS A 233 13.37 11.99 -25.38
N THR A 234 13.41 10.85 -24.71
CA THR A 234 14.29 9.73 -25.09
C THR A 234 13.63 8.92 -26.22
N LYS A 235 14.44 8.11 -26.91
CA LYS A 235 13.95 7.16 -27.92
C LYS A 235 13.78 5.74 -27.36
N ARG A 236 13.66 5.60 -26.03
CA ARG A 236 13.54 4.30 -25.37
C ARG A 236 12.19 3.67 -25.68
N VAL A 237 12.20 2.37 -25.90
CA VAL A 237 10.99 1.55 -26.11
C VAL A 237 10.95 0.47 -25.04
N LEU A 238 9.81 0.30 -24.38
CA LEU A 238 9.52 -0.83 -23.51
C LEU A 238 8.58 -1.77 -24.26
N THR A 239 8.95 -3.05 -24.36
CA THR A 239 8.10 -4.08 -24.93
C THR A 239 7.77 -5.13 -23.87
N LEU A 240 6.50 -5.37 -23.64
CA LEU A 240 5.98 -6.44 -22.79
C LEU A 240 5.47 -7.58 -23.68
N ASN A 241 5.96 -8.79 -23.42
CA ASN A 241 5.45 -9.97 -24.05
C ASN A 241 4.39 -10.63 -23.15
N LEU A 242 3.13 -10.56 -23.56
CA LEU A 242 1.98 -11.15 -22.90
C LEU A 242 1.29 -12.18 -23.82
N SER A 243 2.09 -12.95 -24.56
CA SER A 243 1.59 -13.98 -25.48
C SER A 243 0.76 -15.07 -24.79
N ASP A 244 1.00 -15.31 -23.49
CA ASP A 244 0.24 -16.25 -22.67
C ASP A 244 -1.21 -15.77 -22.39
N PHE A 245 -1.48 -14.48 -22.61
CA PHE A 245 -2.78 -13.87 -22.40
C PHE A 245 -3.42 -13.53 -23.75
N ASN A 246 -4.63 -14.01 -23.99
CA ASN A 246 -5.36 -13.72 -25.22
C ASN A 246 -6.02 -12.34 -25.13
N LEU A 247 -5.23 -11.28 -25.30
CA LEU A 247 -5.72 -9.89 -25.25
C LEU A 247 -6.26 -9.48 -26.63
N ASP A 248 -7.41 -8.79 -26.65
CA ASP A 248 -7.85 -8.04 -27.80
C ASP A 248 -7.08 -6.70 -27.94
N GLN A 249 -7.29 -5.99 -29.06
CA GLN A 249 -6.57 -4.74 -29.36
C GLN A 249 -6.81 -3.66 -28.30
N GLU A 250 -8.04 -3.58 -27.76
CA GLU A 250 -8.38 -2.56 -26.74
C GLU A 250 -7.67 -2.87 -25.42
N LYS A 251 -7.69 -4.13 -24.98
CA LYS A 251 -7.00 -4.55 -23.74
C LYS A 251 -5.49 -4.39 -23.86
N ALA A 252 -4.90 -4.72 -25.01
CA ALA A 252 -3.47 -4.53 -25.24
C ALA A 252 -3.07 -3.04 -25.22
N ASN A 253 -3.86 -2.16 -25.82
CA ASN A 253 -3.64 -0.72 -25.75
C ASN A 253 -3.82 -0.17 -24.32
N ARG A 254 -4.84 -0.62 -23.60
CA ARG A 254 -5.06 -0.26 -22.19
C ARG A 254 -3.88 -0.68 -21.32
N ARG A 255 -3.35 -1.89 -21.50
CA ARG A 255 -2.18 -2.38 -20.76
C ARG A 255 -0.94 -1.54 -21.05
N ALA A 256 -0.69 -1.16 -22.31
CA ALA A 256 0.39 -0.26 -22.66
C ALA A 256 0.26 1.14 -22.02
N ALA A 257 -0.97 1.66 -21.93
CA ALA A 257 -1.24 2.92 -21.24
C ALA A 257 -1.02 2.82 -19.72
N ILE A 258 -1.38 1.72 -19.07
CA ILE A 258 -1.10 1.49 -17.65
C ILE A 258 0.41 1.54 -17.39
N GLU A 259 1.22 0.88 -18.21
CA GLU A 259 2.68 0.93 -18.07
C GLU A 259 3.23 2.35 -18.24
N LEU A 260 2.74 3.09 -19.22
CA LEU A 260 3.13 4.47 -19.42
C LEU A 260 2.88 5.32 -18.17
N TYR A 261 1.69 5.24 -17.57
CA TYR A 261 1.36 6.04 -16.39
C TYR A 261 2.14 5.58 -15.15
N ARG A 262 2.35 4.27 -14.95
CA ARG A 262 3.18 3.73 -13.87
C ARG A 262 4.61 4.23 -13.92
N ARG A 263 5.21 4.26 -15.11
CA ARG A 263 6.61 4.69 -15.31
C ARG A 263 6.79 6.20 -15.30
N ARG A 264 5.72 6.95 -15.48
CA ARG A 264 5.69 8.42 -15.42
C ARG A 264 5.42 8.94 -13.99
N LYS A 265 5.28 8.08 -13.01
CA LYS A 265 4.87 8.52 -11.68
C LYS A 265 5.83 9.55 -11.09
N LYS A 266 5.23 10.63 -10.58
CA LYS A 266 5.86 11.59 -9.68
C LYS A 266 5.43 11.22 -8.27
N THR A 267 6.37 10.98 -7.38
CA THR A 267 6.10 10.57 -6.01
C THR A 267 6.38 11.73 -5.06
N THR A 268 5.44 12.00 -4.18
CA THR A 268 5.63 12.94 -3.07
C THR A 268 5.57 12.18 -1.77
N LYS A 269 6.68 12.12 -1.04
CA LYS A 269 6.76 11.52 0.28
C LYS A 269 6.48 12.59 1.33
N VAL A 270 5.56 12.29 2.23
CA VAL A 270 5.14 13.19 3.31
C VAL A 270 5.29 12.45 4.63
N THR A 271 6.07 13.03 5.56
CA THR A 271 6.17 12.48 6.92
C THR A 271 5.24 13.23 7.85
N VAL A 272 4.47 12.49 8.64
CA VAL A 272 3.53 12.99 9.64
C VAL A 272 3.79 12.36 11.00
N SER A 273 3.29 12.98 12.07
CA SER A 273 3.27 12.36 13.41
C SER A 273 2.11 11.39 13.53
N GLY A 274 2.35 10.25 14.15
CA GLY A 274 1.34 9.20 14.33
C GLY A 274 1.16 8.33 13.09
N TRP A 275 0.37 7.27 13.24
CA TRP A 275 0.11 6.29 12.18
C TRP A 275 -1.22 6.48 11.47
N GLY A 276 -2.03 7.44 11.95
CA GLY A 276 -3.36 7.67 11.42
C GLY A 276 -4.07 8.78 12.19
N LEU A 277 -5.35 8.57 12.50
CA LEU A 277 -6.17 9.52 13.25
C LEU A 277 -5.63 9.74 14.66
N THR A 278 -5.69 10.99 15.12
CA THR A 278 -5.33 11.36 16.51
C THR A 278 -6.38 10.84 17.51
N ASP A 279 -6.00 10.77 18.80
CA ASP A 279 -6.94 10.39 19.88
C ASP A 279 -8.22 11.27 19.88
N GLU A 280 -8.10 12.55 19.52
CA GLU A 280 -9.24 13.49 19.47
C GLU A 280 -10.14 13.19 18.27
N GLN A 281 -9.55 12.88 17.11
CA GLN A 281 -10.29 12.46 15.92
C GLN A 281 -11.01 11.14 16.15
N ILE A 282 -10.33 10.14 16.74
CA ILE A 282 -10.93 8.85 17.07
C ILE A 282 -12.15 9.01 17.98
N LYS A 283 -12.07 9.89 19.00
CA LYS A 283 -13.19 10.18 19.90
C LYS A 283 -14.40 10.83 19.20
N SER A 284 -14.16 11.58 18.12
CA SER A 284 -15.23 12.25 17.37
C SER A 284 -15.97 11.37 16.37
N PHE A 285 -15.45 10.16 16.10
CA PHE A 285 -16.02 9.20 15.15
C PHE A 285 -16.70 8.04 15.90
N GLU A 286 -18.03 8.06 16.02
CA GLU A 286 -18.79 7.03 16.76
C GLU A 286 -18.80 5.64 16.10
N ASN A 287 -18.48 5.51 14.80
CA ASN A 287 -18.57 4.27 14.03
C ASN A 287 -17.44 4.11 13.00
N THR A 288 -16.19 4.19 13.43
CA THR A 288 -15.07 4.05 12.52
C THR A 288 -14.72 2.58 12.31
N TYR A 289 -14.72 2.12 11.05
CA TYR A 289 -14.24 0.79 10.70
C TYR A 289 -12.72 0.71 10.91
N GLU A 290 -12.22 -0.44 11.37
CA GLU A 290 -10.82 -0.67 11.74
C GLU A 290 -9.80 -0.21 10.69
N LYS A 291 -10.12 -0.41 9.40
CA LYS A 291 -9.24 -0.09 8.27
C LYS A 291 -9.02 1.41 8.05
N GLU A 292 -9.86 2.24 8.63
CA GLU A 292 -9.93 3.66 8.34
C GLU A 292 -9.24 4.52 9.41
N LEU A 293 -8.66 3.89 10.43
CA LEU A 293 -7.95 4.58 11.51
C LEU A 293 -6.50 4.90 11.15
N PHE A 294 -5.93 4.21 10.16
CA PHE A 294 -4.54 4.35 9.73
C PHE A 294 -4.47 4.84 8.29
N TYR A 295 -3.39 5.53 7.95
CA TYR A 295 -3.06 5.76 6.55
C TYR A 295 -2.78 4.40 5.88
N ASN A 296 -3.53 4.05 4.86
CA ASN A 296 -3.32 2.79 4.14
C ASN A 296 -3.13 3.03 2.64
N PRO A 297 -2.41 2.17 1.93
CA PRO A 297 -2.36 2.17 0.48
C PRO A 297 -3.78 2.16 -0.13
N ASN A 298 -3.93 2.75 -1.32
CA ASN A 298 -5.20 2.94 -2.03
C ASN A 298 -6.18 3.96 -1.39
N PHE A 299 -5.72 4.75 -0.40
CA PHE A 299 -6.52 5.87 0.09
C PHE A 299 -6.38 7.08 -0.82
N LEU A 300 -7.48 7.80 -1.05
CA LEU A 300 -7.49 9.11 -1.68
C LEU A 300 -7.50 10.18 -0.59
N ILE A 301 -6.46 10.99 -0.57
CA ILE A 301 -6.24 12.00 0.47
C ILE A 301 -6.17 13.39 -0.19
N PRO A 302 -6.95 14.38 0.28
CA PRO A 302 -6.75 15.77 -0.08
C PRO A 302 -5.37 16.27 0.41
N VAL A 303 -4.61 16.87 -0.49
CA VAL A 303 -3.24 17.33 -0.24
C VAL A 303 -3.13 18.80 -0.58
N TYR A 304 -2.62 19.58 0.37
CA TYR A 304 -2.31 20.98 0.18
C TYR A 304 -0.86 21.25 0.57
N ILE A 305 0.02 21.31 -0.41
CA ILE A 305 1.46 21.57 -0.25
C ILE A 305 1.86 22.61 -1.32
N PRO A 306 1.67 23.89 -1.02
CA PRO A 306 1.96 24.99 -1.97
C PRO A 306 3.39 24.99 -2.49
N TYR A 307 4.36 24.68 -1.65
CA TYR A 307 5.77 24.57 -2.04
C TYR A 307 6.01 23.55 -3.17
N ALA A 308 5.32 22.41 -3.12
CA ALA A 308 5.38 21.40 -4.17
C ALA A 308 4.39 21.63 -5.32
N GLY A 309 3.60 22.73 -5.28
CA GLY A 309 2.55 23.04 -6.25
C GLY A 309 1.37 22.09 -6.19
N LEU A 310 1.10 21.46 -5.05
CA LEU A 310 0.03 20.49 -4.84
C LEU A 310 -1.16 21.13 -4.11
N ASP A 311 -2.30 21.14 -4.78
CA ASP A 311 -3.64 21.46 -4.24
C ASP A 311 -4.62 20.53 -4.95
N CYS A 312 -4.59 19.24 -4.59
CA CYS A 312 -5.34 18.19 -5.28
C CYS A 312 -5.54 16.97 -4.39
N THR A 313 -6.38 16.06 -4.84
CA THR A 313 -6.48 14.73 -4.24
C THR A 313 -5.40 13.83 -4.82
N MET A 314 -4.61 13.20 -3.95
CA MET A 314 -3.59 12.22 -4.31
C MET A 314 -3.93 10.85 -3.73
N MET A 315 -3.35 9.81 -4.30
CA MET A 315 -3.51 8.45 -3.84
C MET A 315 -2.29 8.01 -3.04
N VAL A 316 -2.53 7.36 -1.93
CA VAL A 316 -1.49 6.71 -1.14
C VAL A 316 -1.04 5.45 -1.87
N ASN A 317 0.23 5.46 -2.31
CA ASN A 317 0.88 4.34 -2.95
C ASN A 317 1.54 3.41 -1.93
N GLU A 318 2.22 4.00 -0.97
CA GLU A 318 3.00 3.31 0.05
C GLU A 318 2.89 4.04 1.38
N VAL A 319 2.92 3.27 2.46
CA VAL A 319 2.96 3.79 3.82
C VAL A 319 4.04 3.07 4.58
N GLU A 320 4.92 3.85 5.20
CA GLU A 320 5.93 3.35 6.11
C GLU A 320 5.63 3.86 7.53
N TYR A 321 5.22 2.96 8.40
CA TYR A 321 5.00 3.25 9.81
C TYR A 321 6.29 3.01 10.59
N ARG A 322 6.70 3.98 11.36
CA ARG A 322 7.85 3.88 12.27
C ARG A 322 7.42 4.11 13.70
N ALA A 323 7.94 3.31 14.61
CA ALA A 323 7.74 3.50 16.03
C ALA A 323 9.02 3.23 16.82
N GLU A 324 9.23 4.07 17.82
CA GLU A 324 10.14 3.88 18.94
C GLU A 324 9.31 4.05 20.23
N PRO A 325 9.78 3.63 21.40
CA PRO A 325 8.96 3.70 22.63
C PRO A 325 8.35 5.07 22.94
N THR A 326 8.97 6.15 22.45
CA THR A 326 8.56 7.54 22.70
C THR A 326 8.09 8.30 21.46
N SER A 327 8.17 7.70 20.27
CA SER A 327 7.82 8.39 19.02
C SER A 327 7.08 7.45 18.05
N PHE A 328 6.13 8.03 17.33
CA PHE A 328 5.38 7.37 16.26
C PHE A 328 5.34 8.32 15.07
N ASP A 329 5.86 7.86 13.95
CA ASP A 329 5.86 8.59 12.69
C ASP A 329 5.35 7.72 11.55
N CYS A 330 4.82 8.36 10.54
CA CYS A 330 4.37 7.72 9.32
C CYS A 330 4.90 8.51 8.12
N THR A 331 5.54 7.81 7.19
CA THR A 331 5.91 8.36 5.89
C THR A 331 4.94 7.83 4.84
N ILE A 332 4.27 8.73 4.13
CA ILE A 332 3.22 8.43 3.15
C ILE A 332 3.75 8.80 1.78
N SER A 333 3.85 7.83 0.89
CA SER A 333 4.21 8.04 -0.52
C SER A 333 2.94 8.27 -1.33
N LEU A 334 2.82 9.45 -1.90
CA LEU A 334 1.67 9.91 -2.66
C LEU A 334 1.96 9.93 -4.15
N VAL A 335 1.02 9.46 -4.94
CA VAL A 335 1.06 9.47 -6.41
C VAL A 335 -0.24 10.02 -6.98
N ASN A 336 -0.21 10.43 -8.26
CA ASN A 336 -1.44 10.73 -8.98
C ASN A 336 -2.23 9.41 -9.16
N PRO A 337 -3.53 9.37 -8.86
CA PRO A 337 -4.38 8.19 -9.08
C PRO A 337 -4.34 7.61 -10.50
N GLU A 338 -4.05 8.43 -11.51
CA GLU A 338 -3.86 8.00 -12.91
C GLU A 338 -2.81 6.89 -13.08
N VAL A 339 -1.83 6.84 -12.19
CA VAL A 339 -0.70 5.88 -12.23
C VAL A 339 -1.19 4.44 -12.37
N TYR A 340 -2.31 4.10 -11.74
CA TYR A 340 -2.86 2.74 -11.77
C TYR A 340 -4.11 2.60 -12.65
N MET A 341 -4.70 3.71 -13.09
CA MET A 341 -5.93 3.70 -13.89
C MET A 341 -5.68 3.60 -15.40
N GLY A 342 -4.46 3.92 -15.86
CA GLY A 342 -4.10 3.90 -17.28
C GLY A 342 -4.84 4.89 -18.16
N LYS A 343 -5.50 5.88 -17.55
CA LYS A 343 -6.17 6.99 -18.27
C LYS A 343 -5.98 8.26 -17.46
N GLU A 344 -5.98 9.39 -18.15
CA GLU A 344 -6.14 10.68 -17.47
C GLU A 344 -7.46 10.64 -16.68
N GLY A 345 -7.34 10.49 -15.37
CA GLY A 345 -8.48 10.51 -14.48
C GLY A 345 -9.05 11.92 -14.46
N THR A 346 -10.34 12.06 -14.64
CA THR A 346 -11.08 13.26 -14.27
C THR A 346 -11.16 13.40 -12.75
N ILE A 347 -10.02 13.32 -12.08
CA ILE A 347 -9.93 13.85 -10.74
C ILE A 347 -9.76 15.34 -10.97
N HIS A 348 -10.81 16.10 -10.65
CA HIS A 348 -10.82 17.53 -10.80
C HIS A 348 -9.57 18.11 -10.18
N ALA A 349 -8.55 18.38 -11.00
CA ALA A 349 -7.49 19.28 -10.62
C ALA A 349 -8.18 20.56 -10.16
N ALA A 350 -8.07 20.88 -8.88
CA ALA A 350 -8.62 22.11 -8.37
C ALA A 350 -8.07 23.23 -9.26
N LYS A 351 -8.95 23.95 -9.93
CA LYS A 351 -8.57 25.10 -10.75
C LYS A 351 -7.65 25.95 -9.89
N LYS A 352 -6.44 26.26 -10.39
CA LYS A 352 -5.54 27.24 -9.79
C LYS A 352 -6.30 28.52 -9.54
N THR A 353 -6.87 28.69 -8.36
CA THR A 353 -7.38 29.95 -7.89
C THR A 353 -6.30 30.62 -7.08
N SER A 354 -5.66 31.61 -7.69
CA SER A 354 -4.76 32.54 -7.00
C SER A 354 -5.55 33.30 -5.95
N LYS A 355 -5.53 32.82 -4.69
CA LYS A 355 -5.74 33.61 -3.45
C LYS A 355 -5.65 32.65 -2.28
N SER A 356 -4.96 33.05 -1.22
CA SER A 356 -4.79 32.32 0.04
C SER A 356 -6.13 31.71 0.48
N SER A 357 -6.29 30.42 0.29
CA SER A 357 -7.46 29.72 0.79
C SER A 357 -7.24 29.46 2.29
N SER A 358 -8.14 29.97 3.13
CA SER A 358 -8.18 29.62 4.54
C SER A 358 -8.40 28.10 4.67
N LEU A 359 -7.93 27.50 5.75
CA LEU A 359 -8.11 26.08 6.07
C LEU A 359 -9.58 25.64 5.99
N GLU A 360 -10.51 26.54 6.35
CA GLU A 360 -11.95 26.32 6.21
C GLU A 360 -12.38 26.19 4.73
N ALA A 361 -11.75 26.96 3.84
CA ALA A 361 -12.04 26.88 2.40
C ALA A 361 -11.51 25.55 1.81
N ILE A 362 -10.38 25.03 2.29
CA ILE A 362 -9.84 23.73 1.89
C ILE A 362 -10.77 22.61 2.39
N ALA A 363 -11.14 22.64 3.66
CA ALA A 363 -12.07 21.68 4.24
C ALA A 363 -13.42 21.65 3.51
N LYS A 364 -13.96 22.81 3.20
CA LYS A 364 -15.23 22.94 2.47
C LYS A 364 -15.12 22.46 1.01
N ARG A 365 -13.98 22.69 0.35
CA ARG A 365 -13.72 22.26 -1.04
C ARG A 365 -13.67 20.75 -1.18
N HIS A 366 -13.15 20.08 -0.17
CA HIS A 366 -12.95 18.63 -0.15
C HIS A 366 -13.98 17.85 0.67
N ASN A 367 -15.09 18.51 1.09
CA ASN A 367 -16.12 17.93 1.98
C ASN A 367 -15.56 17.36 3.30
N ILE A 368 -14.51 17.97 3.82
CA ILE A 368 -13.92 17.60 5.10
C ILE A 368 -14.62 18.39 6.18
N THR A 369 -15.13 17.74 7.22
CA THR A 369 -15.68 18.45 8.39
C THR A 369 -14.52 19.10 9.16
N PRO A 370 -14.42 20.43 9.24
CA PRO A 370 -13.30 21.06 9.93
C PRO A 370 -13.39 20.76 11.42
N ILE A 371 -12.35 20.15 11.95
CA ILE A 371 -12.19 20.01 13.40
C ILE A 371 -11.78 21.39 13.91
N LYS A 372 -12.59 21.99 14.79
CA LYS A 372 -12.24 23.25 15.47
C LYS A 372 -11.00 23.00 16.33
N ILE A 373 -9.86 23.44 15.85
CA ILE A 373 -8.64 23.48 16.67
C ILE A 373 -8.77 24.69 17.59
N THR A 374 -9.20 24.47 18.82
CA THR A 374 -9.11 25.46 19.90
C THR A 374 -7.70 25.41 20.51
N GLY A 375 -6.71 25.87 19.76
CA GLY A 375 -5.36 26.09 20.24
C GLY A 375 -5.12 27.59 20.25
N LYS A 376 -5.03 28.20 21.43
CA LYS A 376 -4.48 29.57 21.57
C LYS A 376 -3.04 29.54 21.09
N ALA A 377 -2.72 30.32 20.07
CA ALA A 377 -1.35 30.63 19.71
C ALA A 377 -0.66 31.22 20.96
N VAL A 378 0.39 30.57 21.42
CA VAL A 378 1.30 31.18 22.38
C VAL A 378 2.23 32.08 21.58
N GLU A 379 1.97 33.38 21.61
CA GLU A 379 2.95 34.39 21.20
C GLU A 379 4.21 34.23 22.04
N LYS A 380 5.32 34.04 21.38
CA LYS A 380 6.66 34.41 21.87
C LYS A 380 7.44 35.06 20.74
#